data_39fc44f6ef9410aaa72d0eda90c32a0c
#
_entry.id   39fc44f6ef9410aaa72d0eda90c32a0c
#
_cell.length_a   1.000
_cell.length_b   1.000
_cell.length_c   1.000
_cell.angle_alpha   90.00
_cell.angle_beta   90.00
_cell.angle_gamma   90.00
#
_symmetry.space_group_name_H-M   'P 1'
#
loop_
_entity.id
_entity.type
_entity.pdbx_description
1 polymer ?
#
loop_
_entity_poly.entity_id
_entity_poly.type
_entity_poly.pdbx_seq_one_letter_code
_entity_poly.pdbx_strand_id
1 'polypeptide(L)'
;PQNIPIEILPIGRDNYISTTNYLDNTRSGGRKEITYYNGLGYPSQKIEVGTSNKNKSIYHPIVYDNLLRDDAKSYLPYAQGSNTEMKDWKFTESLQDFYAFNYKEYTYHFSEKVYEDSPLGRVREVYGPGSDWRSQKASTKFSYLSNIAGNDTLNCLRFEMTEKDNQNMELKVAGNCKSSELSVTRTENEDRQVTLEFKNKFDQVVLSRQIEHNNGSKTNNDTYYLYDEFDNLKAVLPPMVSAQLVSGSSYSSQTSASLAQYAYLYKYDMRNRCIGTKLPGCSWEYKVYDLADRLIFSQTGEQRKRGEWQFALPDAMGRECIMGICKNAIDPFNNPILNTCVKCERTDNASLLGYSVTGVALNSATVLTAKYYDDYQFKMQNGTLISNSSLNYEANSEFGERYTTSSQGLQT
;
A
#
# COMPACT_ATOMS: atom_id res chain seq x y z
N PRO A 1 0.22 15.06 22.53
CA PRO A 1 -1.09 14.47 22.70
C PRO A 1 -1.92 15.41 23.54
N GLN A 2 -2.86 16.12 22.90
CA GLN A 2 -3.77 17.03 23.61
C GLN A 2 -4.87 16.17 24.22
N ASN A 3 -5.14 16.38 25.51
CA ASN A 3 -6.26 15.76 26.20
C ASN A 3 -7.56 16.19 25.54
N ILE A 4 -8.24 15.27 24.89
CA ILE A 4 -9.60 15.46 24.39
C ILE A 4 -10.51 15.38 25.61
N PRO A 5 -11.27 16.45 25.97
CA PRO A 5 -12.21 16.36 27.07
C PRO A 5 -13.32 15.38 26.73
N ILE A 6 -13.48 14.35 27.55
CA ILE A 6 -14.63 13.43 27.49
C ILE A 6 -15.75 14.08 28.29
N GLU A 7 -16.79 14.55 27.62
CA GLU A 7 -17.97 15.10 28.27
C GLU A 7 -19.03 13.98 28.38
N ILE A 8 -19.34 13.56 29.59
CA ILE A 8 -20.39 12.59 29.89
C ILE A 8 -21.64 13.37 30.26
N LEU A 9 -22.57 13.50 29.31
CA LEU A 9 -23.88 14.09 29.57
C LEU A 9 -24.93 13.02 29.75
N PRO A 10 -25.76 13.05 30.80
CA PRO A 10 -26.81 12.04 30.99
C PRO A 10 -28.05 12.41 30.16
N ILE A 11 -28.04 12.04 28.88
CA ILE A 11 -29.21 12.21 28.02
C ILE A 11 -29.58 10.83 27.45
N GLY A 12 -30.58 10.19 28.08
CA GLY A 12 -31.15 8.93 27.63
C GLY A 12 -30.50 7.69 28.28
N ARG A 13 -31.06 6.52 27.96
CA ARG A 13 -30.69 5.23 28.56
C ARG A 13 -29.44 4.59 27.95
N ASP A 14 -28.85 5.17 26.90
CA ASP A 14 -27.69 4.61 26.19
C ASP A 14 -26.41 5.37 26.52
N ASN A 15 -25.33 4.64 26.66
CA ASN A 15 -24.00 5.19 26.78
C ASN A 15 -23.53 5.76 25.44
N TYR A 16 -22.79 6.87 25.47
CA TYR A 16 -22.18 7.44 24.28
C TYR A 16 -20.82 8.06 24.57
N ILE A 17 -20.02 8.20 23.51
CA ILE A 17 -18.77 8.95 23.49
C ILE A 17 -18.93 10.10 22.50
N SER A 18 -18.65 11.33 22.96
CA SER A 18 -18.66 12.52 22.11
C SER A 18 -17.22 13.00 21.91
N THR A 19 -16.82 13.17 20.68
CA THR A 19 -15.49 13.65 20.28
C THR A 19 -15.65 14.93 19.45
N THR A 20 -14.92 15.98 19.80
CA THR A 20 -14.86 17.21 19.00
C THR A 20 -13.45 17.45 18.53
N ASN A 21 -13.26 17.46 17.22
CA ASN A 21 -11.99 17.78 16.57
C ASN A 21 -11.99 19.27 16.18
N TYR A 22 -11.22 20.07 16.88
CA TYR A 22 -11.09 21.50 16.58
C TYR A 22 -10.13 21.73 15.41
N LEU A 23 -10.48 22.66 14.54
CA LEU A 23 -9.69 22.99 13.35
C LEU A 23 -8.59 24.02 13.64
N ASP A 24 -8.71 24.75 14.76
CA ASP A 24 -7.78 25.79 15.18
C ASP A 24 -7.53 25.82 16.70
N ASN A 25 -6.58 26.63 17.12
CA ASN A 25 -6.23 26.84 18.53
C ASN A 25 -7.29 27.63 19.31
N THR A 26 -8.21 28.33 18.64
CA THR A 26 -9.24 29.15 19.27
C THR A 26 -10.42 28.32 19.76
N ARG A 27 -10.49 27.04 19.34
CA ARG A 27 -11.62 26.13 19.60
C ARG A 27 -12.96 26.70 19.11
N SER A 28 -12.91 27.61 18.15
CA SER A 28 -14.08 28.23 17.53
C SER A 28 -14.47 27.48 16.27
N GLY A 29 -15.02 26.37 16.37
CA GLY A 29 -15.38 25.53 15.25
C GLY A 29 -14.68 24.19 15.29
N GLY A 30 -15.43 23.15 15.18
CA GLY A 30 -14.92 21.79 15.23
C GLY A 30 -15.93 20.82 14.64
N ARG A 31 -15.45 19.66 14.23
CA ARG A 31 -16.31 18.54 13.84
C ARG A 31 -16.63 17.73 15.08
N LYS A 32 -17.91 17.70 15.44
CA LYS A 32 -18.39 16.88 16.56
C LYS A 32 -18.93 15.56 16.05
N GLU A 33 -18.46 14.49 16.66
CA GLU A 33 -18.87 13.12 16.39
C GLU A 33 -19.36 12.48 17.69
N ILE A 34 -20.48 11.75 17.62
CA ILE A 34 -21.07 11.05 18.76
C ILE A 34 -21.28 9.59 18.37
N THR A 35 -20.73 8.69 19.17
CA THR A 35 -20.96 7.25 18.99
C THR A 35 -21.77 6.73 20.19
N TYR A 36 -22.95 6.20 19.90
CA TYR A 36 -23.82 5.54 20.86
C TYR A 36 -23.51 4.05 20.96
N TYR A 37 -23.60 3.52 22.16
CA TYR A 37 -23.31 2.13 22.47
C TYR A 37 -24.55 1.44 23.01
N ASN A 38 -24.71 0.15 22.73
CA ASN A 38 -25.76 -0.69 23.32
C ASN A 38 -25.37 -1.14 24.73
N GLY A 39 -26.27 -1.88 25.40
CA GLY A 39 -26.06 -2.38 26.76
C GLY A 39 -24.89 -3.37 26.93
N LEU A 40 -24.33 -3.90 25.83
CA LEU A 40 -23.16 -4.77 25.81
C LEU A 40 -21.85 -4.01 25.48
N GLY A 41 -21.91 -2.69 25.31
CA GLY A 41 -20.76 -1.89 24.96
C GLY A 41 -20.38 -1.89 23.46
N TYR A 42 -21.23 -2.41 22.59
CA TYR A 42 -21.02 -2.34 21.15
C TYR A 42 -21.60 -1.06 20.56
N PRO A 43 -20.93 -0.40 19.58
CA PRO A 43 -21.45 0.79 18.92
C PRO A 43 -22.77 0.46 18.21
N SER A 44 -23.79 1.29 18.35
CA SER A 44 -25.11 1.09 17.75
C SER A 44 -25.52 2.17 16.77
N GLN A 45 -24.95 3.36 16.89
CA GLN A 45 -25.16 4.45 15.94
C GLN A 45 -24.03 5.46 16.08
N LYS A 46 -23.48 5.94 14.96
CA LYS A 46 -22.57 7.05 14.91
C LYS A 46 -23.26 8.25 14.29
N ILE A 47 -23.03 9.47 14.85
CA ILE A 47 -23.62 10.72 14.38
C ILE A 47 -22.49 11.73 14.13
N GLU A 48 -22.44 12.27 12.94
CA GLU A 48 -21.60 13.41 12.58
C GLU A 48 -22.47 14.66 12.62
N VAL A 49 -22.24 15.50 13.63
CA VAL A 49 -23.14 16.61 13.95
C VAL A 49 -22.96 17.77 12.97
N GLY A 50 -24.02 18.16 12.28
CA GLY A 50 -24.06 19.35 11.41
C GLY A 50 -23.11 19.31 10.22
N THR A 51 -22.64 18.14 9.80
CA THR A 51 -21.58 18.02 8.76
C THR A 51 -22.10 18.08 7.32
N SER A 52 -23.41 18.00 7.10
CA SER A 52 -23.97 18.12 5.75
C SER A 52 -24.01 19.59 5.27
N ASN A 53 -24.14 19.79 3.95
CA ASN A 53 -24.24 21.11 3.32
C ASN A 53 -25.44 21.97 3.78
N LYS A 54 -26.39 21.38 4.52
CA LYS A 54 -27.56 22.07 5.12
C LYS A 54 -27.54 22.02 6.64
N ASN A 55 -26.35 21.90 7.26
CA ASN A 55 -26.18 21.75 8.70
C ASN A 55 -27.00 20.61 9.32
N LYS A 56 -27.37 19.60 8.55
CA LYS A 56 -27.98 18.40 9.09
C LYS A 56 -26.92 17.45 9.63
N SER A 57 -27.27 16.73 10.67
CA SER A 57 -26.43 15.65 11.19
C SER A 57 -26.52 14.41 10.30
N ILE A 58 -25.38 13.73 10.09
CA ILE A 58 -25.31 12.48 9.30
C ILE A 58 -25.29 11.31 10.29
N TYR A 59 -26.19 10.40 10.09
CA TYR A 59 -26.39 9.20 10.92
C TYR A 59 -25.85 7.97 10.21
N HIS A 60 -25.07 7.18 10.91
CA HIS A 60 -24.53 5.89 10.48
C HIS A 60 -25.09 4.80 11.41
N PRO A 61 -26.17 4.11 11.03
CA PRO A 61 -26.71 3.02 11.83
C PRO A 61 -25.77 1.81 11.83
N ILE A 62 -25.62 1.15 12.97
CA ILE A 62 -24.83 -0.07 13.13
C ILE A 62 -25.77 -1.13 13.71
N VAL A 63 -25.97 -2.20 12.95
CA VAL A 63 -26.90 -3.29 13.30
C VAL A 63 -26.14 -4.60 13.30
N TYR A 64 -26.31 -5.37 14.36
CA TYR A 64 -25.66 -6.67 14.54
C TYR A 64 -26.62 -7.79 14.15
N ASP A 65 -26.07 -8.83 13.55
CA ASP A 65 -26.81 -10.08 13.35
C ASP A 65 -26.82 -10.95 14.64
N ASN A 66 -27.43 -12.11 14.56
CA ASN A 66 -27.56 -13.04 15.69
C ASN A 66 -26.19 -13.58 16.20
N LEU A 67 -25.11 -13.42 15.42
CA LEU A 67 -23.75 -13.80 15.76
C LEU A 67 -22.89 -12.58 16.16
N LEU A 68 -23.53 -11.43 16.40
CA LEU A 68 -22.89 -10.16 16.75
C LEU A 68 -21.94 -9.62 15.68
N ARG A 69 -22.18 -9.90 14.40
CA ARG A 69 -21.47 -9.30 13.28
C ARG A 69 -22.16 -8.00 12.86
N ASP A 70 -21.42 -6.91 12.80
CA ASP A 70 -21.93 -5.59 12.40
C ASP A 70 -21.90 -5.36 10.89
N ASP A 71 -21.18 -6.20 10.16
CA ASP A 71 -20.99 -6.11 8.72
C ASP A 71 -21.92 -7.01 7.89
N ALA A 72 -22.79 -7.80 8.54
CA ALA A 72 -23.77 -8.61 7.84
C ALA A 72 -24.74 -7.74 7.02
N LYS A 73 -25.13 -6.59 7.57
CA LYS A 73 -25.87 -5.52 6.88
C LYS A 73 -25.26 -4.17 7.21
N SER A 74 -24.52 -3.60 6.26
CA SER A 74 -23.94 -2.28 6.39
C SER A 74 -24.87 -1.24 5.79
N TYR A 75 -25.55 -0.49 6.65
CA TYR A 75 -26.52 0.52 6.25
C TYR A 75 -25.86 1.77 5.69
N LEU A 76 -26.46 2.37 4.68
CA LEU A 76 -26.05 3.65 4.14
C LEU A 76 -26.31 4.78 5.16
N PRO A 77 -25.47 5.84 5.19
CA PRO A 77 -25.72 6.99 6.03
C PRO A 77 -26.90 7.82 5.53
N TYR A 78 -27.61 8.50 6.44
CA TYR A 78 -28.69 9.41 6.08
C TYR A 78 -28.57 10.72 6.85
N ALA A 79 -29.12 11.80 6.29
CA ALA A 79 -29.07 13.13 6.88
C ALA A 79 -30.40 13.54 7.48
N GLN A 80 -30.43 13.87 8.77
CA GLN A 80 -31.64 14.27 9.48
C GLN A 80 -31.35 15.38 10.49
N GLY A 81 -32.40 16.18 10.83
CA GLY A 81 -32.32 17.25 11.83
C GLY A 81 -31.28 18.30 11.51
N SER A 82 -31.30 19.42 12.24
CA SER A 82 -30.27 20.45 12.14
C SER A 82 -29.42 20.42 13.41
N ASN A 83 -28.11 20.17 13.30
CA ASN A 83 -27.16 20.04 14.41
C ASN A 83 -27.65 19.10 15.52
N THR A 84 -28.39 18.04 15.17
CA THR A 84 -28.95 17.12 16.14
C THR A 84 -27.90 16.17 16.66
N GLU A 85 -27.81 16.04 17.98
CA GLU A 85 -26.86 15.19 18.69
C GLU A 85 -27.52 13.89 19.20
N MET A 86 -28.84 13.82 19.22
CA MET A 86 -29.60 12.72 19.79
C MET A 86 -29.62 11.50 18.89
N LYS A 87 -29.54 10.32 19.51
CA LYS A 87 -29.71 9.04 18.82
C LYS A 87 -31.08 8.99 18.15
N ASP A 88 -31.09 8.52 16.91
CA ASP A 88 -32.36 8.22 16.22
C ASP A 88 -32.80 6.78 16.56
N TRP A 89 -33.80 6.67 17.40
CA TRP A 89 -34.39 5.39 17.81
C TRP A 89 -35.26 4.75 16.73
N LYS A 90 -35.69 5.56 15.76
CA LYS A 90 -36.54 5.14 14.63
C LYS A 90 -35.73 5.16 13.32
N PHE A 91 -34.44 4.91 13.41
CA PHE A 91 -33.53 5.03 12.28
C PHE A 91 -34.00 4.26 11.04
N THR A 92 -34.72 3.14 11.20
CA THR A 92 -35.24 2.36 10.07
C THR A 92 -36.27 3.15 9.28
N GLU A 93 -37.20 3.83 9.96
CA GLU A 93 -38.24 4.69 9.33
C GLU A 93 -37.55 5.91 8.70
N SER A 94 -36.69 6.61 9.45
CA SER A 94 -35.96 7.81 8.99
C SER A 94 -35.10 7.53 7.78
N LEU A 95 -34.42 6.39 7.75
CA LEU A 95 -33.57 5.95 6.65
C LEU A 95 -34.43 5.62 5.41
N GLN A 96 -35.53 4.92 5.59
CA GLN A 96 -36.49 4.61 4.51
C GLN A 96 -37.04 5.91 3.89
N ASP A 97 -37.52 6.84 4.71
CA ASP A 97 -38.03 8.13 4.25
C ASP A 97 -36.99 8.94 3.49
N PHE A 98 -35.74 8.98 4.02
CA PHE A 98 -34.65 9.69 3.38
C PHE A 98 -34.33 9.14 1.99
N TYR A 99 -34.21 7.81 1.86
CA TYR A 99 -33.85 7.18 0.59
C TYR A 99 -35.02 7.13 -0.40
N ALA A 100 -36.25 6.93 0.08
CA ALA A 100 -37.44 7.01 -0.74
C ALA A 100 -37.61 8.41 -1.38
N PHE A 101 -37.40 9.47 -0.58
CA PHE A 101 -37.53 10.84 -1.04
C PHE A 101 -36.41 11.26 -2.00
N ASN A 102 -35.15 10.98 -1.65
CA ASN A 102 -34.00 11.47 -2.40
C ASN A 102 -33.59 10.58 -3.57
N TYR A 103 -33.80 9.26 -3.47
CA TYR A 103 -33.25 8.26 -4.41
C TYR A 103 -34.30 7.29 -4.95
N LYS A 104 -35.54 7.36 -4.51
CA LYS A 104 -36.64 6.44 -4.87
C LYS A 104 -36.34 4.97 -4.52
N GLU A 105 -35.47 4.76 -3.53
CA GLU A 105 -35.15 3.43 -3.00
C GLU A 105 -35.95 3.18 -1.73
N TYR A 106 -36.73 2.11 -1.70
CA TYR A 106 -37.71 1.87 -0.63
C TYR A 106 -37.35 0.71 0.31
N THR A 107 -36.38 -0.13 -0.06
CA THR A 107 -36.19 -1.40 0.63
C THR A 107 -34.71 -1.68 1.01
N TYR A 108 -33.78 -1.53 0.08
CA TYR A 108 -32.41 -2.00 0.25
C TYR A 108 -31.41 -0.86 0.43
N HIS A 109 -31.48 -0.18 1.58
CA HIS A 109 -30.58 0.92 1.95
C HIS A 109 -29.29 0.41 2.61
N PHE A 110 -28.89 -0.82 2.34
CA PHE A 110 -27.72 -1.46 2.92
C PHE A 110 -27.06 -2.40 1.92
N SER A 111 -25.76 -2.57 2.05
CA SER A 111 -25.05 -3.72 1.49
C SER A 111 -25.24 -4.92 2.43
N GLU A 112 -25.30 -6.12 1.88
CA GLU A 112 -25.53 -7.34 2.65
C GLU A 112 -24.52 -8.41 2.30
N LYS A 113 -23.91 -8.99 3.33
CA LYS A 113 -23.08 -10.19 3.24
C LYS A 113 -23.93 -11.41 3.63
N VAL A 114 -23.99 -12.38 2.74
CA VAL A 114 -24.58 -13.69 3.02
C VAL A 114 -23.44 -14.64 3.35
N TYR A 115 -23.49 -15.20 4.54
CA TYR A 115 -22.49 -16.13 5.02
C TYR A 115 -22.88 -17.57 4.73
N GLU A 116 -21.89 -18.46 4.69
CA GLU A 116 -22.12 -19.90 4.65
C GLU A 116 -22.65 -20.41 6.00
N ASP A 117 -23.36 -21.53 5.96
CA ASP A 117 -23.94 -22.17 7.16
C ASP A 117 -22.89 -22.99 7.95
N SER A 118 -21.65 -22.57 7.94
CA SER A 118 -20.55 -23.24 8.63
C SER A 118 -19.97 -22.39 9.75
N PRO A 119 -19.35 -23.00 10.77
CA PRO A 119 -18.69 -22.26 11.85
C PRO A 119 -17.52 -21.36 11.39
N LEU A 120 -17.05 -21.53 10.14
CA LEU A 120 -15.95 -20.73 9.59
C LEU A 120 -16.37 -19.30 9.28
N GLY A 121 -17.69 -19.01 9.18
CA GLY A 121 -18.20 -17.67 8.97
C GLY A 121 -17.72 -17.01 7.68
N ARG A 122 -17.45 -17.81 6.62
CA ARG A 122 -16.99 -17.27 5.34
C ARG A 122 -18.14 -16.65 4.57
N VAL A 123 -17.85 -15.55 3.88
CA VAL A 123 -18.82 -14.85 3.03
C VAL A 123 -19.06 -15.65 1.76
N ARG A 124 -20.32 -15.96 1.43
CA ARG A 124 -20.73 -16.64 0.19
C ARG A 124 -21.16 -15.66 -0.89
N GLU A 125 -21.87 -14.60 -0.50
CA GLU A 125 -22.36 -13.58 -1.42
C GLU A 125 -22.30 -12.19 -0.77
N VAL A 126 -22.08 -11.16 -1.60
CA VAL A 126 -22.19 -9.75 -1.21
C VAL A 126 -23.11 -9.05 -2.19
N TYR A 127 -24.13 -8.39 -1.68
CA TYR A 127 -25.01 -7.53 -2.45
C TYR A 127 -24.72 -6.07 -2.16
N GLY A 128 -24.66 -5.24 -3.20
CA GLY A 128 -24.65 -3.80 -3.07
C GLY A 128 -25.97 -3.23 -2.54
N PRO A 129 -26.00 -1.97 -2.06
CA PRO A 129 -27.23 -1.29 -1.69
C PRO A 129 -28.05 -0.94 -2.94
N GLY A 130 -29.39 -1.04 -2.81
CA GLY A 130 -30.34 -0.73 -3.88
C GLY A 130 -31.09 -1.96 -4.40
N SER A 131 -32.34 -1.73 -4.83
CA SER A 131 -33.25 -2.77 -5.29
C SER A 131 -32.83 -3.37 -6.64
N ASP A 132 -32.09 -2.61 -7.47
CA ASP A 132 -31.65 -3.09 -8.79
C ASP A 132 -30.69 -4.28 -8.69
N TRP A 133 -29.76 -4.26 -7.74
CA TRP A 133 -28.85 -5.38 -7.49
C TRP A 133 -29.56 -6.67 -7.13
N ARG A 134 -30.68 -6.55 -6.38
CA ARG A 134 -31.51 -7.69 -5.95
C ARG A 134 -32.38 -8.22 -7.08
N SER A 135 -33.01 -7.32 -7.84
CA SER A 135 -33.94 -7.68 -8.93
C SER A 135 -33.19 -8.42 -10.04
N GLN A 136 -31.97 -8.00 -10.35
CA GLN A 136 -31.11 -8.61 -11.37
C GLN A 136 -30.29 -9.80 -10.84
N LYS A 137 -30.37 -10.11 -9.54
CA LYS A 137 -29.53 -11.11 -8.85
C LYS A 137 -28.04 -10.87 -9.09
N ALA A 138 -27.64 -9.58 -9.18
CA ALA A 138 -26.28 -9.17 -9.38
C ALA A 138 -25.59 -9.04 -8.02
N SER A 139 -24.81 -10.05 -7.69
CA SER A 139 -24.04 -10.11 -6.44
C SER A 139 -22.63 -10.60 -6.73
N THR A 140 -21.66 -10.15 -5.92
CA THR A 140 -20.34 -10.79 -5.89
C THR A 140 -20.46 -12.11 -5.15
N LYS A 141 -20.08 -13.23 -5.80
CA LYS A 141 -20.15 -14.59 -5.23
C LYS A 141 -18.77 -15.13 -4.93
N PHE A 142 -18.64 -15.80 -3.81
CA PHE A 142 -17.42 -16.47 -3.38
C PHE A 142 -17.64 -17.98 -3.28
N SER A 143 -16.64 -18.74 -3.72
CA SER A 143 -16.58 -20.18 -3.54
C SER A 143 -15.19 -20.58 -3.09
N TYR A 144 -15.11 -21.41 -2.06
CA TYR A 144 -13.88 -21.86 -1.45
C TYR A 144 -13.60 -23.29 -1.85
N LEU A 145 -12.55 -23.48 -2.60
CA LEU A 145 -12.22 -24.72 -3.30
C LEU A 145 -10.77 -25.13 -2.97
N SER A 146 -10.34 -26.23 -3.55
CA SER A 146 -8.92 -26.64 -3.58
C SER A 146 -8.49 -26.82 -5.03
N ASN A 147 -7.19 -26.71 -5.30
CA ASN A 147 -6.66 -26.99 -6.61
C ASN A 147 -6.79 -28.49 -6.98
N ILE A 148 -6.96 -28.77 -8.28
CA ILE A 148 -7.07 -30.13 -8.83
C ILE A 148 -6.08 -30.24 -9.99
N ALA A 149 -5.09 -31.12 -9.86
CA ALA A 149 -4.11 -31.37 -10.92
C ALA A 149 -4.83 -31.92 -12.16
N GLY A 150 -4.50 -31.36 -13.34
CA GLY A 150 -5.10 -31.78 -14.62
C GLY A 150 -6.51 -31.22 -14.91
N ASN A 151 -7.08 -30.39 -14.03
CA ASN A 151 -8.34 -29.69 -14.29
C ASN A 151 -8.04 -28.34 -14.95
N ASP A 152 -8.70 -28.01 -16.05
CA ASP A 152 -8.44 -26.78 -16.81
C ASP A 152 -8.66 -25.49 -16.03
N THR A 153 -9.55 -25.51 -15.04
CA THR A 153 -9.89 -24.34 -14.23
C THR A 153 -9.13 -24.29 -12.92
N LEU A 154 -8.89 -25.46 -12.28
CA LEU A 154 -8.37 -25.57 -10.92
C LEU A 154 -6.92 -26.11 -10.88
N ASN A 155 -6.26 -26.30 -12.03
CA ASN A 155 -4.83 -26.64 -12.06
C ASN A 155 -3.96 -25.42 -11.73
N CYS A 156 -2.77 -25.66 -11.23
CA CYS A 156 -1.72 -24.67 -11.02
C CYS A 156 -0.39 -25.29 -11.39
N LEU A 157 0.41 -24.59 -12.19
CA LEU A 157 1.78 -25.03 -12.51
C LEU A 157 2.69 -24.84 -11.29
N ARG A 158 3.64 -25.76 -11.15
CA ARG A 158 4.70 -25.73 -10.16
C ARG A 158 6.00 -25.27 -10.82
N PHE A 159 6.70 -24.37 -10.15
CA PHE A 159 7.93 -23.78 -10.64
C PHE A 159 9.11 -24.04 -9.71
N GLU A 160 10.27 -24.18 -10.31
CA GLU A 160 11.57 -24.13 -9.65
C GLU A 160 12.36 -22.96 -10.25
N MET A 161 12.91 -22.09 -9.43
CA MET A 161 13.67 -20.93 -9.90
C MET A 161 15.06 -20.92 -9.29
N THR A 162 16.09 -20.94 -10.15
CA THR A 162 17.49 -20.95 -9.74
C THR A 162 18.25 -19.76 -10.32
N GLU A 163 19.17 -19.23 -9.55
CA GLU A 163 20.10 -18.19 -10.00
C GLU A 163 21.32 -18.87 -10.62
N LYS A 164 21.55 -18.63 -11.91
CA LYS A 164 22.71 -19.16 -12.62
C LYS A 164 23.93 -18.25 -12.49
N ASP A 165 23.69 -16.95 -12.53
CA ASP A 165 24.69 -15.89 -12.32
C ASP A 165 24.02 -14.57 -11.89
N ASN A 166 24.83 -13.53 -11.77
CA ASN A 166 24.38 -12.22 -11.30
C ASN A 166 23.30 -11.55 -12.16
N GLN A 167 23.10 -11.97 -13.39
CA GLN A 167 22.13 -11.38 -14.31
C GLN A 167 21.11 -12.40 -14.85
N ASN A 168 21.37 -13.68 -14.67
CA ASN A 168 20.56 -14.74 -15.25
C ASN A 168 19.87 -15.57 -14.17
N MET A 169 18.55 -15.70 -14.31
CA MET A 169 17.72 -16.60 -13.54
C MET A 169 17.12 -17.64 -14.48
N GLU A 170 17.10 -18.89 -14.06
CA GLU A 170 16.47 -19.99 -14.79
C GLU A 170 15.17 -20.39 -14.11
N LEU A 171 14.08 -20.35 -14.88
CA LEU A 171 12.76 -20.81 -14.50
C LEU A 171 12.51 -22.18 -15.11
N LYS A 172 12.26 -23.19 -14.29
CA LYS A 172 11.85 -24.52 -14.72
C LYS A 172 10.39 -24.77 -14.36
N VAL A 173 9.60 -25.26 -15.29
CA VAL A 173 8.21 -25.68 -15.07
C VAL A 173 8.23 -27.15 -14.64
N ALA A 174 8.08 -27.40 -13.33
CA ALA A 174 8.24 -28.75 -12.74
C ALA A 174 6.96 -29.63 -12.83
N GLY A 175 5.95 -29.20 -13.61
CA GLY A 175 4.66 -29.88 -13.74
C GLY A 175 3.53 -29.12 -13.04
N ASN A 176 2.55 -29.86 -12.51
CA ASN A 176 1.43 -29.28 -11.76
C ASN A 176 1.64 -29.46 -10.25
N CYS A 177 1.09 -28.53 -9.45
CA CYS A 177 0.90 -28.72 -8.03
C CYS A 177 -0.01 -29.93 -7.77
N LYS A 178 0.24 -30.66 -6.68
CA LYS A 178 -0.58 -31.81 -6.29
C LYS A 178 -2.00 -31.33 -5.96
N SER A 179 -3.01 -32.15 -6.24
CA SER A 179 -4.39 -31.86 -5.85
C SER A 179 -4.50 -31.61 -4.36
N SER A 180 -5.30 -30.62 -3.97
CA SER A 180 -5.52 -30.19 -2.55
C SER A 180 -4.27 -29.64 -1.85
N GLU A 181 -3.23 -29.25 -2.59
CA GLU A 181 -2.04 -28.58 -2.07
C GLU A 181 -2.28 -27.09 -1.82
N LEU A 182 -3.13 -26.46 -2.63
CA LEU A 182 -3.45 -25.06 -2.59
C LEU A 182 -4.91 -24.82 -2.24
N SER A 183 -5.20 -23.78 -1.46
CA SER A 183 -6.55 -23.25 -1.29
C SER A 183 -6.89 -22.35 -2.47
N VAL A 184 -8.14 -22.41 -2.94
CA VAL A 184 -8.61 -21.61 -4.07
C VAL A 184 -9.85 -20.85 -3.70
N THR A 185 -9.80 -19.53 -3.81
CA THR A 185 -10.97 -18.66 -3.69
C THR A 185 -11.42 -18.26 -5.10
N ARG A 186 -12.61 -18.69 -5.48
CA ARG A 186 -13.25 -18.26 -6.71
C ARG A 186 -14.19 -17.10 -6.41
N THR A 187 -13.96 -15.97 -7.06
CA THR A 187 -14.81 -14.79 -7.00
C THR A 187 -15.49 -14.60 -8.35
N GLU A 188 -16.82 -14.43 -8.34
CA GLU A 188 -17.61 -14.04 -9.51
C GLU A 188 -18.24 -12.68 -9.19
N ASN A 189 -17.86 -11.64 -9.95
CA ASN A 189 -18.39 -10.32 -9.75
C ASN A 189 -19.81 -10.17 -10.32
N GLU A 190 -20.41 -9.00 -10.19
CA GLU A 190 -21.75 -8.64 -10.64
C GLU A 190 -21.91 -8.78 -12.16
N ASP A 191 -20.83 -8.58 -12.92
CA ASP A 191 -20.77 -8.74 -14.39
C ASP A 191 -20.47 -10.17 -14.82
N ARG A 192 -20.46 -11.14 -13.87
CA ARG A 192 -20.13 -12.56 -14.09
C ARG A 192 -18.70 -12.83 -14.54
N GLN A 193 -17.80 -11.89 -14.32
CA GLN A 193 -16.36 -12.12 -14.50
C GLN A 193 -15.84 -12.98 -13.36
N VAL A 194 -15.07 -13.99 -13.69
CA VAL A 194 -14.57 -14.97 -12.73
C VAL A 194 -13.08 -14.80 -12.51
N THR A 195 -12.67 -14.65 -11.26
CA THR A 195 -11.27 -14.66 -10.83
C THR A 195 -11.05 -15.79 -9.82
N LEU A 196 -9.96 -16.52 -9.97
CA LEU A 196 -9.51 -17.52 -9.01
C LEU A 196 -8.17 -17.11 -8.41
N GLU A 197 -8.11 -17.11 -7.10
CA GLU A 197 -6.90 -16.85 -6.33
C GLU A 197 -6.46 -18.12 -5.65
N PHE A 198 -5.25 -18.60 -5.99
CA PHE A 198 -4.67 -19.81 -5.42
C PHE A 198 -3.63 -19.42 -4.38
N LYS A 199 -3.77 -19.95 -3.19
CA LYS A 199 -2.87 -19.66 -2.06
C LYS A 199 -2.21 -20.92 -1.54
N ASN A 200 -0.95 -20.78 -1.16
CA ASN A 200 -0.20 -21.84 -0.49
C ASN A 200 -0.54 -21.89 1.02
N LYS A 201 0.14 -22.77 1.76
CA LYS A 201 -0.06 -22.96 3.21
C LYS A 201 0.33 -21.76 4.07
N PHE A 202 1.09 -20.81 3.51
CA PHE A 202 1.50 -19.58 4.18
C PHE A 202 0.59 -18.40 3.83
N ASP A 203 -0.58 -18.68 3.22
CA ASP A 203 -1.56 -17.69 2.73
C ASP A 203 -1.01 -16.76 1.63
N GLN A 204 0.10 -17.14 0.97
CA GLN A 204 0.66 -16.40 -0.14
C GLN A 204 -0.05 -16.78 -1.43
N VAL A 205 -0.41 -15.76 -2.22
CA VAL A 205 -0.98 -15.95 -3.56
C VAL A 205 0.11 -16.47 -4.49
N VAL A 206 -0.06 -17.67 -5.03
CA VAL A 206 0.86 -18.29 -6.01
C VAL A 206 0.35 -18.21 -7.44
N LEU A 207 -0.97 -18.06 -7.62
CA LEU A 207 -1.60 -17.88 -8.92
C LEU A 207 -2.86 -17.02 -8.78
N SER A 208 -2.96 -15.99 -9.60
CA SER A 208 -4.21 -15.28 -9.88
C SER A 208 -4.63 -15.59 -11.32
N ARG A 209 -5.80 -16.21 -11.49
CA ARG A 209 -6.37 -16.61 -12.77
C ARG A 209 -7.63 -15.82 -13.06
N GLN A 210 -7.63 -15.06 -14.15
CA GLN A 210 -8.85 -14.44 -14.67
C GLN A 210 -9.38 -15.31 -15.82
N ILE A 211 -10.68 -15.62 -15.77
CA ILE A 211 -11.34 -16.42 -16.80
C ILE A 211 -12.11 -15.48 -17.71
N GLU A 212 -11.73 -15.46 -18.98
CA GLU A 212 -12.46 -14.76 -20.02
C GLU A 212 -13.26 -15.72 -20.88
N HIS A 213 -14.48 -15.32 -21.22
CA HIS A 213 -15.35 -16.01 -22.14
C HIS A 213 -15.56 -15.17 -23.40
N ASN A 214 -14.86 -15.49 -24.47
CA ASN A 214 -14.96 -14.80 -25.76
C ASN A 214 -15.57 -15.74 -26.80
N ASN A 215 -16.75 -15.40 -27.33
CA ASN A 215 -17.42 -16.15 -28.40
C ASN A 215 -17.54 -17.67 -28.12
N GLY A 216 -17.82 -18.07 -26.89
CA GLY A 216 -17.93 -19.46 -26.47
C GLY A 216 -16.61 -20.17 -26.17
N SER A 217 -15.49 -19.52 -26.39
CA SER A 217 -14.16 -20.02 -25.97
C SER A 217 -13.81 -19.50 -24.60
N LYS A 218 -13.26 -20.36 -23.75
CA LYS A 218 -12.73 -20.02 -22.42
C LYS A 218 -11.22 -19.83 -22.51
N THR A 219 -10.73 -18.70 -22.02
CA THR A 219 -9.30 -18.40 -21.90
C THR A 219 -8.95 -18.11 -20.45
N ASN A 220 -7.86 -18.72 -19.98
CA ASN A 220 -7.31 -18.45 -18.66
C ASN A 220 -6.16 -17.46 -18.79
N ASN A 221 -6.28 -16.30 -18.14
CA ASN A 221 -5.23 -15.29 -18.03
C ASN A 221 -4.56 -15.44 -16.68
N ASP A 222 -3.41 -16.10 -16.65
CA ASP A 222 -2.72 -16.51 -15.44
C ASP A 222 -1.59 -15.55 -15.09
N THR A 223 -1.57 -15.09 -13.85
CA THR A 223 -0.42 -14.40 -13.25
C THR A 223 0.12 -15.25 -12.11
N TYR A 224 1.35 -15.75 -12.26
CA TYR A 224 2.02 -16.53 -11.22
C TYR A 224 2.92 -15.65 -10.36
N TYR A 225 2.98 -15.98 -9.07
CA TYR A 225 3.85 -15.36 -8.08
C TYR A 225 4.76 -16.45 -7.49
N LEU A 226 6.06 -16.28 -7.62
CA LEU A 226 7.06 -17.23 -7.18
C LEU A 226 7.81 -16.68 -5.98
N TYR A 227 7.89 -17.47 -4.92
CA TYR A 227 8.56 -17.11 -3.68
C TYR A 227 9.78 -18.01 -3.45
N ASP A 228 10.76 -17.51 -2.70
CA ASP A 228 11.88 -18.31 -2.21
C ASP A 228 11.58 -18.96 -0.85
N GLU A 229 12.58 -19.65 -0.30
CA GLU A 229 12.49 -20.34 1.01
C GLU A 229 12.32 -19.37 2.20
N PHE A 230 12.57 -18.08 1.99
CA PHE A 230 12.48 -17.01 3.00
C PHE A 230 11.23 -16.15 2.79
N ASP A 231 10.27 -16.61 2.01
CA ASP A 231 9.02 -15.92 1.68
C ASP A 231 9.20 -14.64 0.85
N ASN A 232 10.37 -14.42 0.23
CA ASN A 232 10.58 -13.29 -0.65
C ASN A 232 10.01 -13.56 -2.05
N LEU A 233 9.34 -12.59 -2.64
CA LEU A 233 8.82 -12.65 -4.00
C LEU A 233 9.97 -12.61 -5.01
N LYS A 234 10.31 -13.74 -5.65
CA LYS A 234 11.38 -13.85 -6.65
C LYS A 234 10.97 -13.48 -8.07
N ALA A 235 9.72 -13.80 -8.43
CA ALA A 235 9.21 -13.47 -9.76
C ALA A 235 7.70 -13.25 -9.78
N VAL A 236 7.26 -12.38 -10.70
CA VAL A 236 5.87 -12.33 -11.16
C VAL A 236 5.86 -12.61 -12.65
N LEU A 237 5.04 -13.61 -13.06
CA LEU A 237 4.89 -14.05 -14.44
C LEU A 237 3.50 -13.68 -14.93
N PRO A 238 3.34 -12.54 -15.64
CA PRO A 238 2.06 -12.09 -16.19
C PRO A 238 1.52 -13.02 -17.28
N PRO A 239 0.27 -12.85 -17.75
CA PRO A 239 -0.34 -13.70 -18.79
C PRO A 239 0.46 -13.85 -20.08
N MET A 240 1.18 -12.80 -20.50
CA MET A 240 2.06 -12.84 -21.68
C MET A 240 3.24 -13.80 -21.51
N VAL A 241 3.66 -14.09 -20.30
CA VAL A 241 4.67 -15.10 -19.98
C VAL A 241 4.01 -16.45 -19.81
N SER A 242 3.00 -16.53 -18.94
CA SER A 242 2.37 -17.79 -18.52
C SER A 242 1.75 -18.56 -19.68
N ALA A 243 1.20 -17.87 -20.68
CA ALA A 243 0.64 -18.49 -21.89
C ALA A 243 1.68 -19.23 -22.75
N GLN A 244 2.98 -18.97 -22.56
CA GLN A 244 4.07 -19.60 -23.31
C GLN A 244 4.80 -20.71 -22.53
N LEU A 245 4.40 -20.93 -21.28
CA LEU A 245 5.05 -21.91 -20.40
C LEU A 245 4.56 -23.32 -20.70
N VAL A 246 5.51 -24.23 -20.93
CA VAL A 246 5.25 -25.65 -21.18
C VAL A 246 5.79 -26.48 -20.02
N SER A 247 4.99 -27.40 -19.52
CA SER A 247 5.40 -28.33 -18.47
C SER A 247 6.64 -29.12 -18.87
N GLY A 248 7.60 -29.24 -17.98
CA GLY A 248 8.89 -29.91 -18.22
C GLY A 248 9.96 -29.04 -18.88
N SER A 249 9.63 -27.81 -19.29
CA SER A 249 10.60 -26.92 -19.98
C SER A 249 11.29 -25.98 -18.98
N SER A 250 12.49 -25.52 -19.40
CA SER A 250 13.27 -24.50 -18.69
C SER A 250 13.43 -23.23 -19.53
N TYR A 251 13.41 -22.09 -18.88
CA TYR A 251 13.47 -20.77 -19.51
C TYR A 251 14.51 -19.91 -18.80
N SER A 252 15.46 -19.35 -19.56
CA SER A 252 16.44 -18.38 -19.02
C SER A 252 15.91 -16.96 -19.14
N SER A 253 16.11 -16.17 -18.11
CA SER A 253 15.71 -14.75 -18.09
C SER A 253 16.49 -13.88 -19.09
N GLN A 254 17.60 -14.37 -19.63
CA GLN A 254 18.38 -13.68 -20.66
C GLN A 254 17.98 -14.07 -22.08
N THR A 255 17.69 -15.35 -22.33
CA THR A 255 17.46 -15.88 -23.68
C THR A 255 15.98 -16.06 -24.04
N SER A 256 15.12 -16.23 -23.05
CA SER A 256 13.67 -16.29 -23.28
C SER A 256 13.10 -14.88 -23.49
N ALA A 257 12.62 -14.60 -24.70
CA ALA A 257 12.06 -13.29 -25.04
C ALA A 257 10.88 -12.93 -24.14
N SER A 258 10.00 -13.88 -23.79
CA SER A 258 8.85 -13.61 -22.92
C SER A 258 9.27 -13.27 -21.49
N LEU A 259 10.22 -14.01 -20.88
CA LEU A 259 10.73 -13.67 -19.54
C LEU A 259 11.47 -12.33 -19.55
N ALA A 260 12.28 -12.08 -20.57
CA ALA A 260 13.04 -10.82 -20.66
C ALA A 260 12.14 -9.60 -20.81
N GLN A 261 11.04 -9.72 -21.56
CA GLN A 261 10.17 -8.59 -21.90
C GLN A 261 9.02 -8.37 -20.90
N TYR A 262 8.50 -9.42 -20.27
CA TYR A 262 7.25 -9.29 -19.52
C TYR A 262 7.34 -9.72 -18.06
N ALA A 263 8.36 -10.47 -17.63
CA ALA A 263 8.49 -10.92 -16.25
C ALA A 263 9.04 -9.81 -15.33
N TYR A 264 8.54 -9.81 -14.10
CA TYR A 264 9.18 -9.09 -12.99
C TYR A 264 10.08 -10.08 -12.26
N LEU A 265 11.34 -9.72 -12.01
CA LEU A 265 12.30 -10.57 -11.34
C LEU A 265 12.98 -9.78 -10.21
N TYR A 266 13.22 -10.48 -9.10
CA TYR A 266 13.81 -9.89 -7.90
C TYR A 266 14.96 -10.75 -7.42
N LYS A 267 15.96 -10.10 -6.82
CA LYS A 267 17.10 -10.74 -6.15
C LYS A 267 17.25 -10.19 -4.76
N TYR A 268 17.57 -11.07 -3.84
CA TYR A 268 17.74 -10.73 -2.43
C TYR A 268 19.13 -11.15 -1.96
N ASP A 269 19.66 -10.45 -0.98
CA ASP A 269 20.86 -10.83 -0.27
C ASP A 269 20.56 -11.76 0.92
N MET A 270 21.62 -12.16 1.63
CA MET A 270 21.51 -13.03 2.81
C MET A 270 20.77 -12.38 4.00
N ARG A 271 20.44 -11.10 3.94
CA ARG A 271 19.66 -10.36 4.94
C ARG A 271 18.22 -10.08 4.47
N ASN A 272 17.78 -10.75 3.40
CA ASN A 272 16.46 -10.57 2.76
C ASN A 272 16.21 -9.15 2.24
N ARG A 273 17.27 -8.37 1.90
CA ARG A 273 17.12 -7.06 1.27
C ARG A 273 17.11 -7.22 -0.25
N CYS A 274 16.20 -6.54 -0.93
CA CYS A 274 16.11 -6.58 -2.39
C CYS A 274 17.27 -5.81 -3.01
N ILE A 275 18.26 -6.54 -3.55
CA ILE A 275 19.49 -5.99 -4.19
C ILE A 275 19.38 -5.91 -5.71
N GLY A 276 18.38 -6.54 -6.31
CA GLY A 276 18.17 -6.50 -7.76
C GLY A 276 16.69 -6.54 -8.09
N THR A 277 16.27 -5.63 -8.99
CA THR A 277 14.91 -5.58 -9.53
C THR A 277 14.98 -5.51 -11.05
N LYS A 278 14.24 -6.37 -11.74
CA LYS A 278 14.05 -6.30 -13.18
C LYS A 278 12.59 -6.14 -13.51
N LEU A 279 12.25 -5.00 -14.08
CA LEU A 279 10.90 -4.72 -14.58
C LEU A 279 10.76 -5.19 -16.02
N PRO A 280 9.51 -5.42 -16.52
CA PRO A 280 9.23 -5.74 -17.91
C PRO A 280 9.90 -4.78 -18.89
N GLY A 281 10.60 -5.34 -19.88
CA GLY A 281 11.29 -4.56 -20.91
C GLY A 281 12.52 -3.78 -20.43
N CYS A 282 12.83 -3.77 -19.13
CA CYS A 282 13.96 -3.05 -18.56
C CYS A 282 15.16 -3.98 -18.29
N SER A 283 16.33 -3.39 -18.18
CA SER A 283 17.50 -4.04 -17.62
C SER A 283 17.41 -4.09 -16.09
N TRP A 284 18.21 -4.93 -15.46
CA TRP A 284 18.33 -4.99 -14.01
C TRP A 284 18.65 -3.63 -13.41
N GLU A 285 17.95 -3.23 -12.37
CA GLU A 285 18.30 -2.18 -11.42
C GLU A 285 18.96 -2.83 -10.21
N TYR A 286 20.11 -2.33 -9.80
CA TYR A 286 20.84 -2.82 -8.63
C TYR A 286 20.80 -1.83 -7.48
N LYS A 287 20.80 -2.37 -6.27
CA LYS A 287 20.77 -1.63 -5.01
C LYS A 287 21.85 -2.15 -4.08
N VAL A 288 22.54 -1.24 -3.41
CA VAL A 288 23.62 -1.55 -2.48
C VAL A 288 23.33 -0.88 -1.14
N TYR A 289 23.32 -1.70 -0.11
CA TYR A 289 23.01 -1.28 1.25
C TYR A 289 24.26 -1.28 2.12
N ASP A 290 24.29 -0.43 3.13
CA ASP A 290 25.32 -0.43 4.15
C ASP A 290 25.03 -1.45 5.29
N LEU A 291 25.91 -1.48 6.31
CA LEU A 291 25.76 -2.35 7.47
C LEU A 291 24.51 -2.02 8.31
N ALA A 292 24.02 -0.79 8.26
CA ALA A 292 22.82 -0.34 8.95
C ALA A 292 21.53 -0.51 8.09
N ASP A 293 21.57 -1.33 7.03
CA ASP A 293 20.45 -1.64 6.12
C ASP A 293 19.90 -0.43 5.35
N ARG A 294 20.71 0.64 5.20
CA ARG A 294 20.31 1.84 4.46
C ARG A 294 20.76 1.72 3.01
N LEU A 295 19.88 2.10 2.07
CA LEU A 295 20.20 2.14 0.64
C LEU A 295 21.17 3.28 0.37
N ILE A 296 22.40 2.95 -0.05
CA ILE A 296 23.47 3.91 -0.30
C ILE A 296 23.69 4.16 -1.79
N PHE A 297 23.66 3.09 -2.61
CA PHE A 297 23.80 3.22 -4.05
C PHE A 297 22.69 2.48 -4.79
N SER A 298 22.26 3.07 -5.89
CA SER A 298 21.41 2.41 -6.89
C SER A 298 21.96 2.61 -8.30
N GLN A 299 21.67 1.65 -9.18
CA GLN A 299 22.14 1.71 -10.55
C GLN A 299 21.11 1.13 -11.50
N THR A 300 20.57 1.95 -12.38
CA THR A 300 19.72 1.50 -13.50
C THR A 300 20.56 0.93 -14.65
N GLY A 301 19.93 0.25 -15.62
CA GLY A 301 20.62 -0.26 -16.80
C GLY A 301 21.31 0.82 -17.62
N GLU A 302 20.72 2.01 -17.73
CA GLU A 302 21.31 3.13 -18.46
C GLU A 302 22.50 3.74 -17.70
N GLN A 303 22.42 3.87 -16.40
CA GLN A 303 23.57 4.30 -15.58
C GLN A 303 24.73 3.30 -15.67
N ARG A 304 24.43 2.01 -15.72
CA ARG A 304 25.45 0.96 -15.88
C ARG A 304 26.22 1.08 -17.21
N LYS A 305 25.54 1.42 -18.32
CA LYS A 305 26.20 1.68 -19.60
C LYS A 305 27.20 2.86 -19.52
N ARG A 306 26.92 3.84 -18.67
CA ARG A 306 27.79 5.02 -18.44
C ARG A 306 28.80 4.83 -17.30
N GLY A 307 28.80 3.67 -16.62
CA GLY A 307 29.63 3.40 -15.44
C GLY A 307 29.26 4.30 -14.24
N GLU A 308 28.01 4.72 -14.14
CA GLU A 308 27.52 5.64 -13.12
C GLU A 308 26.68 4.92 -12.07
N TRP A 309 26.75 5.39 -10.83
CA TRP A 309 25.89 5.02 -9.72
C TRP A 309 25.23 6.26 -9.15
N GLN A 310 23.97 6.18 -8.83
CA GLN A 310 23.32 7.16 -7.98
C GLN A 310 23.63 6.84 -6.52
N PHE A 311 23.97 7.85 -5.75
CA PHE A 311 24.14 7.71 -4.30
C PHE A 311 23.17 8.58 -3.53
N ALA A 312 22.76 8.10 -2.34
CA ALA A 312 21.99 8.83 -1.34
C ALA A 312 22.61 8.55 0.02
N LEU A 313 23.26 9.56 0.60
CA LEU A 313 24.06 9.38 1.80
C LEU A 313 23.41 10.05 3.00
N PRO A 314 23.17 9.28 4.10
CA PRO A 314 22.55 9.77 5.30
C PRO A 314 23.57 10.36 6.30
N ASP A 315 23.07 11.14 7.26
CA ASP A 315 23.81 11.51 8.47
C ASP A 315 23.82 10.38 9.53
N ALA A 316 24.37 10.66 10.69
CA ALA A 316 24.40 9.72 11.82
C ALA A 316 23.00 9.36 12.36
N MET A 317 21.99 10.21 12.12
CA MET A 317 20.59 9.99 12.50
C MET A 317 19.77 9.27 11.42
N GLY A 318 20.37 8.98 10.26
CA GLY A 318 19.71 8.35 9.12
C GLY A 318 18.97 9.31 8.20
N ARG A 319 19.08 10.63 8.39
CA ARG A 319 18.48 11.64 7.51
C ARG A 319 19.32 11.79 6.25
N GLU A 320 18.70 11.80 5.08
CA GLU A 320 19.39 11.96 3.80
C GLU A 320 20.01 13.36 3.68
N CYS A 321 21.33 13.45 3.55
CA CYS A 321 22.06 14.70 3.46
C CYS A 321 22.46 15.06 2.04
N ILE A 322 23.09 14.16 1.31
CA ILE A 322 23.50 14.40 -0.07
C ILE A 322 23.08 13.26 -0.99
N MET A 323 22.64 13.65 -2.16
CA MET A 323 22.29 12.75 -3.26
C MET A 323 23.00 13.20 -4.53
N GLY A 324 23.46 12.25 -5.32
CA GLY A 324 24.17 12.58 -6.55
C GLY A 324 24.54 11.38 -7.39
N ILE A 325 25.48 11.57 -8.28
CA ILE A 325 25.99 10.56 -9.20
C ILE A 325 27.50 10.42 -8.98
N CYS A 326 28.01 9.19 -9.01
CA CYS A 326 29.45 8.89 -8.92
C CYS A 326 29.84 7.77 -9.89
N LYS A 327 31.15 7.59 -10.09
CA LYS A 327 31.74 6.53 -10.93
C LYS A 327 32.54 5.53 -10.11
N ASN A 328 31.89 4.98 -9.11
CA ASN A 328 32.48 3.94 -8.27
C ASN A 328 32.41 2.58 -8.97
N ALA A 329 33.49 1.80 -8.86
CA ALA A 329 33.49 0.39 -9.25
C ALA A 329 32.89 -0.43 -8.10
N ILE A 330 31.58 -0.63 -8.13
CA ILE A 330 30.81 -1.36 -7.11
C ILE A 330 30.33 -2.67 -7.68
N ASP A 331 30.57 -3.77 -6.97
CA ASP A 331 29.93 -5.05 -7.22
C ASP A 331 28.71 -5.18 -6.29
N PRO A 332 27.48 -5.13 -6.81
CA PRO A 332 26.27 -5.18 -5.99
C PRO A 332 26.06 -6.53 -5.31
N PHE A 333 26.79 -7.57 -5.68
CA PHE A 333 26.62 -8.94 -5.17
C PHE A 333 27.68 -9.33 -4.12
N ASN A 334 28.93 -8.82 -4.27
CA ASN A 334 30.06 -9.16 -3.39
C ASN A 334 30.65 -7.89 -2.74
N ASN A 335 29.86 -6.92 -2.41
CA ASN A 335 30.32 -5.58 -2.08
C ASN A 335 30.83 -5.44 -0.64
N PRO A 336 32.05 -4.93 -0.44
CA PRO A 336 32.62 -4.67 0.88
C PRO A 336 31.91 -3.56 1.68
N ILE A 337 31.07 -2.70 1.07
CA ILE A 337 30.29 -1.66 1.77
C ILE A 337 29.33 -2.26 2.81
N LEU A 338 28.92 -3.51 2.61
CA LEU A 338 28.09 -4.25 3.56
C LEU A 338 28.69 -4.35 4.97
N ASN A 339 29.98 -4.12 5.12
CA ASN A 339 30.70 -4.21 6.38
C ASN A 339 30.92 -2.86 7.07
N THR A 340 30.41 -1.77 6.51
CA THR A 340 30.58 -0.42 7.06
C THR A 340 29.26 0.34 7.13
N CYS A 341 29.13 1.23 8.13
CA CYS A 341 28.06 2.21 8.15
C CYS A 341 28.52 3.46 7.41
N VAL A 342 27.82 3.85 6.37
CA VAL A 342 28.12 5.06 5.59
C VAL A 342 27.41 6.23 6.23
N LYS A 343 28.12 7.33 6.49
CA LYS A 343 27.52 8.56 7.02
C LYS A 343 28.16 9.83 6.48
N CYS A 344 27.36 10.87 6.42
CA CYS A 344 27.80 12.23 6.15
C CYS A 344 27.94 13.01 7.45
N GLU A 345 28.94 13.85 7.51
CA GLU A 345 29.15 14.80 8.61
C GLU A 345 29.35 16.20 8.03
N ARG A 346 28.85 17.21 8.71
CA ARG A 346 29.05 18.61 8.32
C ARG A 346 30.53 18.97 8.43
N THR A 347 31.02 19.66 7.43
CA THR A 347 32.41 20.13 7.36
C THR A 347 32.48 21.39 6.53
N ASP A 348 33.59 22.12 6.63
CA ASP A 348 33.89 23.29 5.78
C ASP A 348 34.40 22.91 4.39
N ASN A 349 34.40 21.63 4.04
CA ASN A 349 34.86 21.14 2.74
C ASN A 349 33.83 21.50 1.64
N ALA A 350 34.28 22.33 0.69
CA ALA A 350 33.45 22.78 -0.43
C ALA A 350 33.17 21.67 -1.48
N SER A 351 33.93 20.56 -1.48
CA SER A 351 33.85 19.55 -2.57
C SER A 351 32.52 18.79 -2.62
N LEU A 352 31.86 18.61 -1.48
CA LEU A 352 30.58 17.95 -1.36
C LEU A 352 29.53 18.87 -0.72
N LEU A 353 29.53 20.12 -1.10
CA LEU A 353 28.60 21.15 -0.61
C LEU A 353 28.55 21.22 0.93
N GLY A 354 29.71 21.15 1.60
CA GLY A 354 29.83 21.25 3.05
C GLY A 354 29.57 19.94 3.81
N TYR A 355 29.80 18.80 3.15
CA TYR A 355 29.76 17.49 3.77
C TYR A 355 31.08 16.73 3.55
N SER A 356 31.48 15.95 4.54
CA SER A 356 32.41 14.85 4.41
C SER A 356 31.69 13.51 4.49
N VAL A 357 32.24 12.48 3.86
CA VAL A 357 31.69 11.14 3.82
C VAL A 357 32.63 10.16 4.47
N THR A 358 32.11 9.33 5.36
CA THR A 358 32.84 8.23 6.00
C THR A 358 32.18 6.90 5.64
N GLY A 359 32.98 5.83 5.59
CA GLY A 359 32.54 4.48 5.27
C GLY A 359 32.58 4.12 3.79
N VAL A 360 32.64 5.08 2.88
CA VAL A 360 32.85 4.89 1.44
C VAL A 360 33.60 6.07 0.81
N ALA A 361 34.43 5.79 -0.19
CA ALA A 361 35.02 6.81 -1.06
C ALA A 361 34.06 7.03 -2.26
N LEU A 362 33.88 8.27 -2.67
CA LEU A 362 33.14 8.64 -3.87
C LEU A 362 34.09 9.04 -4.99
N ASN A 363 34.06 8.33 -6.11
CA ASN A 363 34.89 8.62 -7.28
C ASN A 363 34.09 9.46 -8.29
N SER A 364 34.67 10.58 -8.71
CA SER A 364 34.06 11.51 -9.67
C SER A 364 32.63 11.86 -9.29
N ALA A 365 32.42 12.21 -8.02
CA ALA A 365 31.09 12.52 -7.49
C ALA A 365 30.59 13.88 -7.98
N THR A 366 29.35 13.92 -8.40
CA THR A 366 28.58 15.13 -8.67
C THR A 366 27.37 15.14 -7.75
N VAL A 367 27.31 16.05 -6.79
CA VAL A 367 26.18 16.23 -5.90
C VAL A 367 25.08 16.97 -6.66
N LEU A 368 23.89 16.39 -6.69
CA LEU A 368 22.69 16.96 -7.33
C LEU A 368 21.80 17.66 -6.30
N THR A 369 21.76 17.14 -5.09
CA THR A 369 20.92 17.68 -4.00
C THR A 369 21.69 17.59 -2.70
N ALA A 370 21.63 18.67 -1.91
CA ALA A 370 22.12 18.70 -0.54
C ALA A 370 21.02 19.23 0.37
N LYS A 371 20.75 18.51 1.45
CA LYS A 371 19.81 18.88 2.51
C LYS A 371 20.59 19.20 3.77
N TYR A 372 20.30 20.33 4.37
CA TYR A 372 20.97 20.80 5.58
C TYR A 372 19.99 20.79 6.73
N TYR A 373 20.44 20.28 7.88
CA TYR A 373 19.61 20.10 9.06
C TYR A 373 20.24 20.86 10.24
N ASP A 374 19.39 21.21 11.19
CA ASP A 374 19.73 21.73 12.51
C ASP A 374 20.21 23.20 12.54
N ASP A 375 20.78 23.75 11.47
CA ASP A 375 21.21 25.15 11.39
C ASP A 375 21.19 25.70 9.95
N TYR A 376 21.50 27.00 9.82
CA TYR A 376 21.61 27.71 8.55
C TYR A 376 23.05 28.08 8.19
N GLN A 377 24.05 27.42 8.76
CA GLN A 377 25.46 27.72 8.52
C GLN A 377 25.89 27.55 7.06
N PHE A 378 25.17 26.73 6.29
CA PHE A 378 25.39 26.58 4.85
C PHE A 378 25.22 27.90 4.08
N LYS A 379 24.54 28.89 4.64
CA LYS A 379 24.42 30.26 4.09
C LYS A 379 25.63 31.14 4.39
N MET A 380 26.58 30.66 5.17
CA MET A 380 27.76 31.43 5.57
C MET A 380 28.97 31.03 4.71
N GLN A 381 29.63 31.99 4.14
CA GLN A 381 30.90 31.83 3.45
C GLN A 381 31.96 32.73 4.10
N ASN A 382 33.02 32.13 4.62
CA ASN A 382 34.07 32.87 5.35
C ASN A 382 33.55 33.74 6.50
N GLY A 383 32.55 33.21 7.26
CA GLY A 383 31.92 33.95 8.36
C GLY A 383 30.95 35.05 7.95
N THR A 384 30.71 35.24 6.65
CA THR A 384 29.76 36.23 6.11
C THR A 384 28.54 35.54 5.51
N LEU A 385 27.36 36.05 5.79
CA LEU A 385 26.10 35.53 5.22
C LEU A 385 26.10 35.76 3.70
N ILE A 386 25.92 34.69 2.91
CA ILE A 386 25.79 34.80 1.46
C ILE A 386 24.47 35.50 1.15
N SER A 387 24.55 36.67 0.53
CA SER A 387 23.38 37.39 0.06
C SER A 387 22.91 36.77 -1.27
N ASN A 388 22.22 35.63 -1.21
CA ASN A 388 21.55 35.07 -2.35
C ASN A 388 20.05 35.23 -2.15
N SER A 389 19.41 36.05 -2.98
CA SER A 389 17.99 36.35 -2.90
C SER A 389 17.11 35.09 -2.97
N SER A 390 17.56 34.05 -3.68
CA SER A 390 16.82 32.79 -3.76
C SER A 390 16.85 31.95 -2.46
N LEU A 391 17.76 32.26 -1.52
CA LEU A 391 17.84 31.62 -0.22
C LEU A 391 17.24 32.46 0.91
N ASN A 392 16.74 33.65 0.60
CA ASN A 392 16.09 34.50 1.57
C ASN A 392 14.58 34.21 1.61
N TYR A 393 14.10 33.98 2.81
CA TYR A 393 12.65 33.91 3.04
C TYR A 393 12.08 35.33 3.02
N GLU A 394 11.08 35.56 2.21
CA GLU A 394 10.28 36.78 2.23
C GLU A 394 9.00 36.51 3.01
N ALA A 395 8.83 37.19 4.14
CA ALA A 395 7.62 37.10 4.94
C ALA A 395 6.43 37.65 4.14
N ASN A 396 5.35 36.90 4.07
CA ASN A 396 4.10 37.33 3.46
C ASN A 396 2.89 36.89 4.31
N SER A 397 1.69 37.35 3.95
CA SER A 397 0.47 37.07 4.71
C SER A 397 0.08 35.58 4.74
N GLU A 398 0.58 34.78 3.82
CA GLU A 398 0.26 33.36 3.72
C GLU A 398 1.19 32.49 4.58
N PHE A 399 2.49 32.87 4.67
CA PHE A 399 3.51 32.06 5.35
C PHE A 399 4.02 32.64 6.68
N GLY A 400 3.54 33.83 7.06
CA GLY A 400 3.88 34.46 8.35
C GLY A 400 5.27 35.07 8.39
N GLU A 401 5.77 35.30 9.62
CA GLU A 401 7.08 35.89 9.86
C GLU A 401 8.20 34.86 9.75
N ARG A 402 9.39 35.34 9.36
CA ARG A 402 10.60 34.52 9.29
C ARG A 402 10.97 34.02 10.69
N TYR A 403 11.19 32.71 10.83
CA TYR A 403 11.82 32.16 12.01
C TYR A 403 13.25 32.69 12.15
N THR A 404 13.59 33.23 13.31
CA THR A 404 14.92 33.73 13.59
C THR A 404 15.90 32.58 13.81
N THR A 405 17.18 32.82 13.60
CA THR A 405 18.29 31.86 13.53
C THR A 405 18.52 30.99 14.78
N SER A 406 17.78 31.20 15.86
CA SER A 406 17.90 30.43 17.10
C SER A 406 17.02 29.16 17.15
N SER A 407 16.23 28.88 16.14
CA SER A 407 15.40 27.68 16.11
C SER A 407 16.24 26.47 15.70
N GLN A 408 16.73 25.74 16.70
CA GLN A 408 17.34 24.42 16.51
C GLN A 408 16.29 23.41 16.03
N GLY A 409 16.67 22.53 15.11
CA GLY A 409 15.84 21.43 14.67
C GLY A 409 14.93 21.71 13.45
N LEU A 410 15.11 22.84 12.75
CA LEU A 410 14.39 23.08 11.49
C LEU A 410 15.10 22.42 10.30
N GLN A 411 14.32 21.76 9.48
CA GLN A 411 14.77 21.29 8.18
C GLN A 411 14.83 22.48 7.21
N THR A 412 15.93 22.67 6.53
CA THR A 412 16.14 23.75 5.57
C THR A 412 16.14 23.23 4.14
#